data_d0ae57ab59a045fb77cdfd8c65133161
#
_entry.id   d0ae57ab59a045fb77cdfd8c65133161
#
_cell.length_a   1.000
_cell.length_b   1.000
_cell.length_c   1.000
_cell.angle_alpha   90.00
_cell.angle_beta   90.00
_cell.angle_gamma   90.00
#
_symmetry.space_group_name_H-M   'P 1'
#
loop_
_entity.id
_entity.type
_entity.pdbx_description
1 polymer ?
#
loop_
_entity_poly.entity_id
_entity_poly.type
_entity_poly.pdbx_seq_one_letter_code
_entity_poly.pdbx_strand_id
1 'polypeptide(L)'
;MGRMPSASPFTPLHFQLVLLRRMADHNPVLVERARHELGVSVAEMREANKRWQAMTRSPRARPAASRYRSVLGPPESVTPRRIGDLDCEARQWPVPLWPDLRFEILLAPDGTVWNEWLVRAPGAKAPALHTLADLTPWSCTVDEAARAFAPARPLEGTAPTRWGLVFTAPDLDGVRREVVAEFTWGLLQRTAVGGG
;
A
#
# COMPACT_ATOMS: atom_id res chain seq x y z
N MET A 1 -23.64 37.31 7.54
CA MET A 1 -22.32 36.66 7.70
C MET A 1 -22.52 35.16 7.51
N GLY A 2 -22.35 34.67 6.28
CA GLY A 2 -22.56 33.27 5.91
C GLY A 2 -21.47 32.40 6.53
N ARG A 3 -21.87 31.44 7.32
CA ARG A 3 -21.00 30.37 7.83
C ARG A 3 -20.52 29.59 6.61
N MET A 4 -19.24 29.68 6.27
CA MET A 4 -18.62 28.82 5.27
C MET A 4 -18.93 27.36 5.67
N PRO A 5 -19.40 26.50 4.76
CA PRO A 5 -19.62 25.10 5.08
C PRO A 5 -18.28 24.51 5.52
N SER A 6 -18.22 24.06 6.76
CA SER A 6 -17.07 23.32 7.30
C SER A 6 -16.89 22.10 6.40
N ALA A 7 -15.77 22.02 5.69
CA ALA A 7 -15.46 20.85 4.89
C ALA A 7 -15.56 19.59 5.78
N SER A 8 -16.33 18.60 5.34
CA SER A 8 -16.47 17.34 6.06
C SER A 8 -15.09 16.75 6.42
N PRO A 9 -14.91 16.17 7.60
CA PRO A 9 -13.62 15.64 8.00
C PRO A 9 -13.13 14.58 7.02
N PHE A 10 -11.80 14.49 6.85
CA PHE A 10 -11.20 13.42 6.07
C PHE A 10 -11.27 12.13 6.90
N THR A 11 -11.80 11.05 6.34
CA THR A 11 -12.14 9.81 7.06
C THR A 11 -11.30 8.63 6.55
N PRO A 12 -11.30 7.48 7.25
CA PRO A 12 -10.70 6.24 6.74
C PRO A 12 -11.22 5.82 5.36
N LEU A 13 -12.50 6.06 5.05
CA LEU A 13 -13.04 5.82 3.70
C LEU A 13 -12.32 6.66 2.65
N HIS A 14 -12.13 7.94 2.90
CA HIS A 14 -11.38 8.81 1.98
C HIS A 14 -9.94 8.32 1.79
N PHE A 15 -9.31 7.78 2.83
CA PHE A 15 -7.96 7.23 2.71
C PHE A 15 -7.92 5.98 1.83
N GLN A 16 -8.90 5.08 1.92
CA GLN A 16 -9.03 3.94 1.01
C GLN A 16 -9.16 4.40 -0.46
N LEU A 17 -9.90 5.49 -0.70
CA LEU A 17 -10.01 6.08 -2.04
C LEU A 17 -8.67 6.64 -2.54
N VAL A 18 -7.82 7.14 -1.66
CA VAL A 18 -6.45 7.56 -2.01
C VAL A 18 -5.60 6.36 -2.43
N LEU A 19 -5.67 5.24 -1.71
CA LEU A 19 -4.99 4.00 -2.08
C LEU A 19 -5.44 3.55 -3.47
N LEU A 20 -6.75 3.44 -3.69
CA LEU A 20 -7.34 3.03 -4.96
C LEU A 20 -6.96 3.95 -6.12
N ARG A 21 -6.98 5.27 -5.91
CA ARG A 21 -6.64 6.23 -6.96
C ARG A 21 -5.23 6.01 -7.50
N ARG A 22 -4.28 5.67 -6.65
CA ARG A 22 -2.90 5.40 -7.07
C ARG A 22 -2.78 4.06 -7.81
N MET A 23 -3.57 3.06 -7.40
CA MET A 23 -3.61 1.73 -8.04
C MET A 23 -4.30 1.75 -9.41
N ALA A 24 -5.19 2.74 -9.66
CA ALA A 24 -5.89 2.89 -10.93
C ALA A 24 -4.95 3.13 -12.12
N ASP A 25 -3.73 3.58 -11.88
CA ASP A 25 -2.72 3.77 -12.93
C ASP A 25 -2.31 2.43 -13.60
N HIS A 26 -2.50 1.30 -12.90
CA HIS A 26 -2.18 -0.04 -13.39
C HIS A 26 -3.41 -0.94 -13.55
N ASN A 27 -4.38 -0.84 -12.63
CA ASN A 27 -5.52 -1.76 -12.54
C ASN A 27 -6.86 -1.02 -12.47
N PRO A 28 -7.24 -0.25 -13.52
CA PRO A 28 -8.44 0.58 -13.48
C PRO A 28 -9.73 -0.25 -13.28
N VAL A 29 -9.81 -1.47 -13.83
CA VAL A 29 -10.98 -2.34 -13.71
C VAL A 29 -11.17 -2.85 -12.27
N LEU A 30 -10.09 -3.27 -11.61
CA LEU A 30 -10.14 -3.70 -10.21
C LEU A 30 -10.51 -2.53 -9.29
N VAL A 31 -9.93 -1.35 -9.56
CA VAL A 31 -10.23 -0.13 -8.80
C VAL A 31 -11.69 0.28 -8.98
N GLU A 32 -12.24 0.17 -10.19
CA GLU A 32 -13.65 0.46 -10.43
C GLU A 32 -14.57 -0.47 -9.66
N ARG A 33 -14.29 -1.77 -9.66
CA ARG A 33 -15.04 -2.75 -8.87
C ARG A 33 -14.99 -2.43 -7.37
N ALA A 34 -13.79 -2.19 -6.82
CA ALA A 34 -13.61 -1.84 -5.42
C ALA A 34 -14.34 -0.53 -5.05
N ARG A 35 -14.30 0.46 -5.93
CA ARG A 35 -15.03 1.72 -5.75
C ARG A 35 -16.55 1.48 -5.69
N HIS A 36 -17.08 0.63 -6.56
CA HIS A 36 -18.50 0.25 -6.54
C HIS A 36 -18.89 -0.48 -5.24
N GLU A 37 -18.04 -1.37 -4.75
CA GLU A 37 -18.25 -2.05 -3.46
C GLU A 37 -18.30 -1.05 -2.28
N LEU A 38 -17.51 0.02 -2.34
CA LEU A 38 -17.53 1.11 -1.38
C LEU A 38 -18.73 2.07 -1.57
N GLY A 39 -19.49 1.95 -2.64
CA GLY A 39 -20.63 2.81 -2.95
C GLY A 39 -20.27 4.26 -3.27
N VAL A 40 -19.06 4.53 -3.79
CA VAL A 40 -18.56 5.89 -4.05
C VAL A 40 -18.35 6.15 -5.53
N SER A 41 -18.52 7.43 -5.93
CA SER A 41 -18.31 7.88 -7.30
C SER A 41 -16.84 8.13 -7.64
N VAL A 42 -16.55 8.21 -8.94
CA VAL A 42 -15.21 8.65 -9.44
C VAL A 42 -14.88 10.06 -8.96
N ALA A 43 -15.88 10.93 -8.87
CA ALA A 43 -15.70 12.32 -8.42
C ALA A 43 -15.27 12.36 -6.95
N GLU A 44 -15.89 11.56 -6.08
CA GLU A 44 -15.51 11.44 -4.67
C GLU A 44 -14.09 10.90 -4.51
N MET A 45 -13.70 9.89 -5.29
CA MET A 45 -12.33 9.38 -5.27
C MET A 45 -11.30 10.44 -5.70
N ARG A 46 -11.61 11.22 -6.74
CA ARG A 46 -10.75 12.34 -7.19
C ARG A 46 -10.63 13.43 -6.13
N GLU A 47 -11.73 13.78 -5.50
CA GLU A 47 -11.75 14.79 -4.44
C GLU A 47 -10.99 14.32 -3.20
N ALA A 48 -11.16 13.08 -2.77
CA ALA A 48 -10.38 12.49 -1.69
C ALA A 48 -8.87 12.57 -1.97
N ASN A 49 -8.44 12.19 -3.18
CA ASN A 49 -7.04 12.28 -3.57
C ASN A 49 -6.52 13.73 -3.59
N LYS A 50 -7.30 14.68 -4.11
CA LYS A 50 -6.95 16.10 -4.12
C LYS A 50 -6.78 16.65 -2.70
N ARG A 51 -7.70 16.34 -1.80
CA ARG A 51 -7.63 16.73 -0.39
C ARG A 51 -6.41 16.12 0.30
N TRP A 52 -6.13 14.85 0.07
CA TRP A 52 -4.93 14.17 0.60
C TRP A 52 -3.66 14.87 0.15
N GLN A 53 -3.53 15.17 -1.15
CA GLN A 53 -2.38 15.89 -1.69
C GLN A 53 -2.23 17.28 -1.09
N ALA A 54 -3.32 18.00 -0.89
CA ALA A 54 -3.29 19.29 -0.21
C ALA A 54 -2.78 19.18 1.23
N MET A 55 -3.22 18.15 1.96
CA MET A 55 -2.76 17.88 3.33
C MET A 55 -1.27 17.52 3.39
N THR A 56 -0.75 16.80 2.39
CA THR A 56 0.65 16.37 2.36
C THR A 56 1.61 17.46 1.88
N ARG A 57 1.16 18.33 1.01
CA ARG A 57 1.97 19.42 0.40
C ARG A 57 1.90 20.75 1.15
N SER A 58 1.03 20.86 2.14
CA SER A 58 0.88 22.10 2.91
C SER A 58 2.19 22.44 3.63
N PRO A 59 2.65 23.71 3.59
CA PRO A 59 3.80 24.15 4.40
C PRO A 59 3.58 23.97 5.90
N ARG A 60 2.31 23.89 6.31
CA ARG A 60 1.89 23.61 7.70
C ARG A 60 1.45 22.16 7.89
N ALA A 61 1.88 21.27 6.99
CA ALA A 61 1.55 19.84 7.10
C ALA A 61 2.06 19.28 8.42
N ARG A 62 1.19 18.53 9.10
CA ARG A 62 1.59 17.78 10.28
C ARG A 62 2.63 16.71 9.88
N PRO A 63 3.53 16.30 10.81
CA PRO A 63 4.35 15.12 10.59
C PRO A 63 3.52 13.93 10.12
N ALA A 64 4.07 13.11 9.24
CA ALA A 64 3.32 12.03 8.57
C ALA A 64 2.59 11.11 9.57
N ALA A 65 3.26 10.70 10.66
CA ALA A 65 2.64 9.87 11.70
C ALA A 65 1.40 10.53 12.35
N SER A 66 1.48 11.83 12.63
CA SER A 66 0.36 12.60 13.19
C SER A 66 -0.78 12.77 12.19
N ARG A 67 -0.44 12.91 10.91
CA ARG A 67 -1.43 13.00 9.82
C ARG A 67 -2.21 11.70 9.70
N TYR A 68 -1.55 10.55 9.68
CA TYR A 68 -2.22 9.25 9.65
C TYR A 68 -3.13 9.05 10.86
N ARG A 69 -2.65 9.36 12.05
CA ARG A 69 -3.47 9.29 13.27
C ARG A 69 -4.70 10.21 13.20
N SER A 70 -4.58 11.39 12.62
CA SER A 70 -5.71 12.34 12.49
C SER A 70 -6.78 11.85 11.51
N VAL A 71 -6.40 11.03 10.52
CA VAL A 71 -7.27 10.52 9.46
C VAL A 71 -7.83 9.14 9.80
N LEU A 72 -6.99 8.25 10.32
CA LEU A 72 -7.31 6.85 10.56
C LEU A 72 -7.70 6.57 12.02
N GLY A 73 -7.54 7.56 12.90
CA GLY A 73 -7.72 7.38 14.33
C GLY A 73 -6.48 6.76 15.01
N PRO A 74 -6.62 6.29 16.26
CA PRO A 74 -5.54 5.58 16.92
C PRO A 74 -5.20 4.29 16.17
N PRO A 75 -3.90 3.91 16.09
CA PRO A 75 -3.53 2.64 15.47
C PRO A 75 -4.12 1.45 16.25
N GLU A 76 -4.48 0.40 15.52
CA GLU A 76 -4.93 -0.87 16.10
C GLU A 76 -3.78 -1.57 16.85
N SER A 77 -2.56 -1.45 16.32
CA SER A 77 -1.36 -1.97 16.96
C SER A 77 -0.16 -1.04 16.79
N VAL A 78 0.71 -1.06 17.79
CA VAL A 78 2.01 -0.40 17.80
C VAL A 78 3.03 -1.46 18.22
N THR A 79 3.97 -1.79 17.32
CA THR A 79 4.92 -2.87 17.53
C THR A 79 6.34 -2.37 17.33
N PRO A 80 7.25 -2.63 18.27
CA PRO A 80 8.67 -2.34 18.08
C PRO A 80 9.23 -3.22 16.94
N ARG A 81 10.08 -2.62 16.12
CA ARG A 81 10.78 -3.27 15.01
C ARG A 81 12.25 -2.91 15.05
N ARG A 82 13.12 -3.90 15.08
CA ARG A 82 14.56 -3.65 14.97
C ARG A 82 15.00 -3.80 13.50
N ILE A 83 15.56 -2.72 12.96
CA ILE A 83 16.09 -2.68 11.60
C ILE A 83 17.60 -2.39 11.70
N GLY A 84 18.43 -3.42 11.52
CA GLY A 84 19.86 -3.31 11.84
C GLY A 84 20.03 -2.97 13.31
N ASP A 85 20.71 -1.87 13.60
CA ASP A 85 20.92 -1.37 14.96
C ASP A 85 19.90 -0.34 15.44
N LEU A 86 18.90 -0.04 14.62
CA LEU A 86 17.89 0.98 14.90
C LEU A 86 16.63 0.39 15.49
N ASP A 87 16.13 1.00 16.57
CA ASP A 87 14.85 0.68 17.17
C ASP A 87 13.75 1.52 16.48
N CYS A 88 13.01 0.88 15.60
CA CYS A 88 11.90 1.45 14.84
C CYS A 88 10.55 1.06 15.45
N GLU A 89 9.48 1.70 14.99
CA GLU A 89 8.13 1.43 15.44
C GLU A 89 7.21 1.22 14.24
N ALA A 90 6.49 0.11 14.18
CA ALA A 90 5.45 -0.14 13.21
C ALA A 90 4.07 0.18 13.81
N ARG A 91 3.30 1.02 13.13
CA ARG A 91 1.90 1.34 13.48
C ARG A 91 0.98 0.82 12.41
N GLN A 92 -0.07 0.12 12.81
CA GLN A 92 -0.99 -0.54 11.88
C GLN A 92 -2.42 -0.09 12.10
N TRP A 93 -3.17 0.01 10.99
CA TRP A 93 -4.60 0.31 10.95
C TRP A 93 -5.33 -0.69 10.07
N PRO A 94 -6.58 -1.04 10.42
CA PRO A 94 -7.41 -1.86 9.56
C PRO A 94 -7.75 -1.12 8.27
N VAL A 95 -7.88 -1.88 7.19
CA VAL A 95 -8.34 -1.38 5.89
C VAL A 95 -9.56 -2.21 5.49
N PRO A 96 -10.80 -1.70 5.69
CA PRO A 96 -12.02 -2.47 5.45
C PRO A 96 -12.13 -3.08 4.06
N LEU A 97 -11.61 -2.42 3.03
CA LEU A 97 -11.58 -2.95 1.66
C LEU A 97 -10.75 -4.23 1.52
N TRP A 98 -9.71 -4.37 2.36
CA TRP A 98 -8.85 -5.55 2.42
C TRP A 98 -8.74 -6.03 3.87
N PRO A 99 -9.74 -6.77 4.41
CA PRO A 99 -9.78 -7.16 5.83
C PRO A 99 -8.59 -8.02 6.26
N ASP A 100 -7.98 -8.76 5.32
CA ASP A 100 -6.78 -9.56 5.55
C ASP A 100 -5.48 -8.76 5.50
N LEU A 101 -5.56 -7.46 5.29
CA LEU A 101 -4.42 -6.55 5.27
C LEU A 101 -4.52 -5.49 6.37
N ARG A 102 -3.39 -4.86 6.65
CA ARG A 102 -3.27 -3.65 7.47
C ARG A 102 -2.50 -2.60 6.70
N PHE A 103 -2.89 -1.36 6.84
CA PHE A 103 -2.04 -0.25 6.44
C PHE A 103 -1.02 -0.02 7.56
N GLU A 104 0.26 -0.10 7.22
CA GLU A 104 1.37 0.07 8.16
C GLU A 104 2.22 1.27 7.78
N ILE A 105 2.60 2.04 8.78
CA ILE A 105 3.73 2.96 8.69
C ILE A 105 4.87 2.44 9.55
N LEU A 106 6.09 2.51 9.04
CA LEU A 106 7.30 2.21 9.77
C LEU A 106 7.99 3.53 10.13
N LEU A 107 8.14 3.77 11.42
CA LEU A 107 8.79 4.96 11.95
C LEU A 107 10.22 4.66 12.38
N ALA A 108 11.14 5.49 11.92
CA ALA A 108 12.50 5.54 12.45
C ALA A 108 12.53 6.11 13.90
N PRO A 109 13.66 5.96 14.61
CA PRO A 109 13.79 6.48 15.98
C PRO A 109 13.55 8.00 16.11
N ASP A 110 13.81 8.77 15.07
CA ASP A 110 13.56 10.22 15.00
C ASP A 110 12.11 10.59 14.64
N GLY A 111 11.24 9.59 14.43
CA GLY A 111 9.85 9.78 14.03
C GLY A 111 9.63 9.95 12.53
N THR A 112 10.68 9.87 11.71
CA THR A 112 10.55 9.88 10.25
C THR A 112 9.85 8.61 9.76
N VAL A 113 8.90 8.75 8.84
CA VAL A 113 8.25 7.60 8.19
C VAL A 113 9.16 7.07 7.08
N TRP A 114 9.59 5.82 7.23
CA TRP A 114 10.42 5.13 6.24
C TRP A 114 9.59 4.38 5.22
N ASN A 115 8.50 3.72 5.66
CA ASN A 115 7.60 2.97 4.79
C ASN A 115 6.14 3.27 5.10
N GLU A 116 5.33 3.25 4.05
CA GLU A 116 3.88 3.48 4.07
C GLU A 116 3.27 2.44 3.12
N TRP A 117 2.78 1.33 3.65
CA TRP A 117 2.38 0.20 2.82
C TRP A 117 1.29 -0.69 3.42
N LEU A 118 0.73 -1.54 2.59
CA LEU A 118 -0.15 -2.62 3.02
C LEU A 118 0.69 -3.85 3.37
N VAL A 119 0.41 -4.44 4.51
CA VAL A 119 1.03 -5.65 5.03
C VAL A 119 -0.04 -6.68 5.38
N ARG A 120 0.32 -7.97 5.47
CA ARG A 120 -0.61 -9.00 5.92
C ARG A 120 -1.04 -8.76 7.36
N ALA A 121 -2.35 -8.85 7.64
CA ALA A 121 -2.87 -8.73 9.00
C ALA A 121 -2.35 -9.88 9.88
N PRO A 122 -2.06 -9.62 11.16
CA PRO A 122 -1.69 -10.68 12.09
C PRO A 122 -2.75 -11.80 12.10
N GLY A 123 -2.29 -13.04 11.92
CA GLY A 123 -3.17 -14.23 11.89
C GLY A 123 -3.93 -14.46 10.58
N ALA A 124 -3.90 -13.52 9.63
CA ALA A 124 -4.48 -13.75 8.31
C ALA A 124 -3.61 -14.72 7.48
N LYS A 125 -4.28 -15.56 6.68
CA LYS A 125 -3.61 -16.54 5.84
C LYS A 125 -2.85 -15.83 4.71
N ALA A 126 -1.55 -16.08 4.61
CA ALA A 126 -0.75 -15.64 3.49
C ALA A 126 -1.15 -16.38 2.20
N PRO A 127 -1.06 -15.74 1.02
CA PRO A 127 -1.30 -16.40 -0.26
C PRO A 127 -0.26 -17.52 -0.50
N ALA A 128 -0.67 -18.59 -1.16
CA ALA A 128 0.24 -19.61 -1.64
C ALA A 128 0.86 -19.12 -2.97
N LEU A 129 2.13 -18.77 -2.93
CA LEU A 129 2.88 -18.27 -4.08
C LEU A 129 3.93 -19.28 -4.49
N HIS A 130 3.72 -20.01 -5.57
CA HIS A 130 4.61 -21.07 -6.05
C HIS A 130 5.11 -20.80 -7.47
N THR A 131 4.29 -20.19 -8.32
CA THR A 131 4.55 -19.96 -9.74
C THR A 131 4.20 -18.54 -10.15
N LEU A 132 4.59 -18.19 -11.39
CA LEU A 132 4.18 -16.92 -12.01
C LEU A 132 2.66 -16.72 -12.07
N ALA A 133 1.90 -17.81 -12.22
CA ALA A 133 0.44 -17.75 -12.31
C ALA A 133 -0.23 -17.26 -11.02
N ASP A 134 0.44 -17.41 -9.88
CA ASP A 134 -0.07 -16.96 -8.58
C ASP A 134 0.10 -15.45 -8.36
N LEU A 135 0.92 -14.81 -9.21
CA LEU A 135 1.23 -13.37 -9.13
C LEU A 135 0.21 -12.54 -9.92
N THR A 136 -1.03 -12.57 -9.48
CA THR A 136 -2.09 -11.73 -10.05
C THR A 136 -2.18 -10.38 -9.34
N PRO A 137 -2.74 -9.33 -9.97
CA PRO A 137 -2.93 -8.03 -9.32
C PRO A 137 -3.65 -8.17 -7.97
N TRP A 138 -3.11 -7.51 -6.94
CA TRP A 138 -3.60 -7.50 -5.56
C TRP A 138 -3.50 -8.83 -4.80
N SER A 139 -2.84 -9.86 -5.37
CA SER A 139 -2.75 -11.18 -4.72
C SER A 139 -1.81 -11.22 -3.53
N CYS A 140 -0.77 -10.39 -3.51
CA CYS A 140 0.27 -10.44 -2.47
C CYS A 140 0.89 -9.08 -2.17
N THR A 141 1.54 -9.02 -1.02
CA THR A 141 2.35 -7.89 -0.58
C THR A 141 3.80 -8.02 -1.03
N VAL A 142 4.58 -6.92 -0.92
CA VAL A 142 6.03 -6.91 -1.22
C VAL A 142 6.75 -8.01 -0.45
N ASP A 143 6.51 -8.09 0.84
CA ASP A 143 7.15 -9.04 1.76
C ASP A 143 6.83 -10.51 1.39
N GLU A 144 5.60 -10.78 1.01
CA GLU A 144 5.16 -12.13 0.61
C GLU A 144 5.84 -12.59 -0.67
N ALA A 145 5.88 -11.72 -1.68
CA ALA A 145 6.57 -12.00 -2.93
C ALA A 145 8.08 -12.19 -2.71
N ALA A 146 8.70 -11.31 -1.90
CA ALA A 146 10.14 -11.40 -1.61
C ALA A 146 10.52 -12.70 -0.89
N ARG A 147 9.67 -13.19 0.02
CA ARG A 147 9.91 -14.46 0.72
C ARG A 147 9.64 -15.68 -0.16
N ALA A 148 8.56 -15.67 -0.93
CA ALA A 148 8.18 -16.80 -1.78
C ALA A 148 9.20 -17.08 -2.88
N PHE A 149 9.78 -16.01 -3.44
CA PHE A 149 10.70 -16.09 -4.57
C PHE A 149 12.11 -15.60 -4.22
N ALA A 150 12.58 -15.92 -3.02
CA ALA A 150 13.93 -15.58 -2.60
C ALA A 150 15.01 -16.29 -3.45
N PRO A 151 16.15 -15.62 -3.77
CA PRO A 151 16.46 -14.25 -3.42
C PRO A 151 15.72 -13.24 -4.30
N ALA A 152 15.16 -12.21 -3.68
CA ALA A 152 14.54 -11.10 -4.38
C ALA A 152 15.38 -9.83 -4.19
N ARG A 153 15.52 -9.06 -5.24
CA ARG A 153 16.29 -7.82 -5.25
C ARG A 153 15.34 -6.62 -5.39
N PRO A 154 15.38 -5.65 -4.47
CA PRO A 154 14.58 -4.45 -4.63
C PRO A 154 15.07 -3.61 -5.84
N LEU A 155 14.11 -3.00 -6.53
CA LEU A 155 14.35 -1.96 -7.51
C LEU A 155 14.03 -0.60 -6.89
N GLU A 156 14.77 0.42 -7.33
CA GLU A 156 14.48 1.79 -6.94
C GLU A 156 13.07 2.20 -7.39
N GLY A 157 12.29 2.70 -6.45
CA GLY A 157 10.90 3.09 -6.71
C GLY A 157 10.81 4.40 -7.49
N THR A 158 9.83 4.50 -8.36
CA THR A 158 9.56 5.73 -9.13
C THR A 158 8.82 6.80 -8.32
N ALA A 159 8.33 6.46 -7.13
CA ALA A 159 7.62 7.35 -6.21
C ALA A 159 7.59 6.74 -4.80
N PRO A 160 7.36 7.54 -3.73
CA PRO A 160 7.41 7.10 -2.33
C PRO A 160 6.53 5.89 -1.98
N THR A 161 5.44 5.67 -2.73
CA THR A 161 4.49 4.58 -2.49
C THR A 161 4.55 3.48 -3.55
N ARG A 162 5.59 3.47 -4.37
CA ARG A 162 5.82 2.50 -5.43
C ARG A 162 7.13 1.77 -5.21
N TRP A 163 7.07 0.44 -5.22
CA TRP A 163 8.21 -0.44 -5.07
C TRP A 163 8.30 -1.40 -6.25
N GLY A 164 9.49 -1.86 -6.52
CA GLY A 164 9.75 -2.93 -7.46
C GLY A 164 10.57 -4.04 -6.82
N LEU A 165 10.36 -5.27 -7.27
CA LEU A 165 11.22 -6.41 -6.98
C LEU A 165 11.61 -7.11 -8.27
N VAL A 166 12.85 -7.59 -8.33
CA VAL A 166 13.30 -8.56 -9.33
C VAL A 166 13.61 -9.87 -8.62
N PHE A 167 13.06 -10.94 -9.14
CA PHE A 167 13.28 -12.29 -8.63
C PHE A 167 13.11 -13.31 -9.76
N THR A 168 13.39 -14.57 -9.48
CA THR A 168 13.13 -15.67 -10.41
C THR A 168 11.98 -16.52 -9.90
N ALA A 169 10.99 -16.77 -10.75
CA ALA A 169 9.86 -17.64 -10.43
C ALA A 169 9.66 -18.68 -11.55
N PRO A 170 9.19 -19.90 -11.23
CA PRO A 170 8.84 -20.89 -12.25
C PRO A 170 7.52 -20.51 -12.94
N ASP A 171 7.44 -20.75 -14.25
CA ASP A 171 6.16 -20.79 -14.94
C ASP A 171 5.42 -22.13 -14.72
N LEU A 172 4.29 -22.33 -15.38
CA LEU A 172 3.50 -23.56 -15.21
C LEU A 172 4.22 -24.83 -15.70
N ASP A 173 5.20 -24.67 -16.59
CA ASP A 173 6.01 -25.77 -17.11
C ASP A 173 7.28 -26.00 -16.25
N GLY A 174 7.43 -25.24 -15.17
CA GLY A 174 8.56 -25.31 -14.27
C GLY A 174 9.81 -24.57 -14.75
N VAL A 175 9.72 -23.86 -15.88
CA VAL A 175 10.85 -23.06 -16.39
C VAL A 175 11.00 -21.79 -15.57
N ARG A 176 12.19 -21.57 -15.05
CA ARG A 176 12.49 -20.38 -14.25
C ARG A 176 12.63 -19.14 -15.12
N ARG A 177 11.85 -18.11 -14.80
CA ARG A 177 11.84 -16.83 -15.51
C ARG A 177 12.24 -15.71 -14.58
N GLU A 178 13.01 -14.74 -15.08
CA GLU A 178 13.22 -13.50 -14.36
C GLU A 178 11.94 -12.67 -14.43
N VAL A 179 11.53 -12.13 -13.29
CA VAL A 179 10.29 -11.39 -13.10
C VAL A 179 10.59 -10.05 -12.50
N VAL A 180 10.01 -9.01 -13.08
CA VAL A 180 9.90 -7.68 -12.49
C VAL A 180 8.49 -7.53 -11.95
N ALA A 181 8.34 -7.40 -10.65
CA ALA A 181 7.06 -7.16 -9.98
C ALA A 181 6.96 -5.73 -9.49
N GLU A 182 5.86 -5.05 -9.78
CA GLU A 182 5.60 -3.68 -9.37
C GLU A 182 4.47 -3.61 -8.34
N PHE A 183 4.71 -2.85 -7.28
CA PHE A 183 3.82 -2.71 -6.14
C PHE A 183 3.45 -1.24 -5.96
N THR A 184 2.19 -0.99 -5.59
CA THR A 184 1.71 0.33 -5.15
C THR A 184 1.11 0.20 -3.77
N TRP A 185 1.52 1.06 -2.84
CA TRP A 185 1.16 0.92 -1.43
C TRP A 185 1.46 -0.48 -0.86
N GLY A 186 2.55 -1.10 -1.33
CA GLY A 186 2.97 -2.44 -0.90
C GLY A 186 2.15 -3.61 -1.47
N LEU A 187 1.15 -3.37 -2.32
CA LEU A 187 0.29 -4.39 -2.92
C LEU A 187 0.64 -4.58 -4.41
N LEU A 188 0.77 -5.83 -4.84
CA LEU A 188 1.14 -6.18 -6.22
C LEU A 188 0.18 -5.56 -7.23
N GLN A 189 0.72 -4.91 -8.25
CA GLN A 189 -0.07 -4.32 -9.33
C GLN A 189 0.09 -5.06 -10.64
N ARG A 190 1.30 -5.42 -10.99
CA ARG A 190 1.61 -6.16 -12.22
C ARG A 190 2.97 -6.83 -12.14
N THR A 191 3.17 -7.79 -13.04
CA THR A 191 4.45 -8.43 -13.29
C THR A 191 4.82 -8.32 -14.75
N ALA A 192 6.12 -8.24 -15.04
CA ALA A 192 6.67 -8.39 -16.38
C ALA A 192 7.71 -9.51 -16.34
N VAL A 193 7.68 -10.39 -17.33
CA VAL A 193 8.68 -11.45 -17.48
C VAL A 193 9.77 -10.92 -18.39
N GLY A 194 11.02 -10.97 -17.94
CA GLY A 194 12.18 -10.64 -18.77
C GLY A 194 12.23 -11.56 -19.96
N GLY A 195 12.35 -10.98 -21.16
CA GLY A 195 12.63 -11.75 -22.36
C GLY A 195 14.03 -12.36 -22.24
N GLY A 196 14.10 -13.67 -22.38
CA GLY A 196 15.38 -14.39 -22.55
C GLY A 196 16.03 -14.05 -23.88
#